data_e2f56d86e34b9ad5acc3719b2e2487ed
#
_entry.id   e2f56d86e34b9ad5acc3719b2e2487ed
#
_cell.length_a   1.000
_cell.length_b   1.000
_cell.length_c   1.000
_cell.angle_alpha   90.00
_cell.angle_beta   90.00
_cell.angle_gamma   90.00
#
_symmetry.space_group_name_H-M   'P 1'
#
loop_
_entity.id
_entity.type
_entity.pdbx_description
1 polymer ?
#
loop_
_entity_poly.entity_id
_entity_poly.type
_entity_poly.pdbx_seq_one_letter_code
_entity_poly.pdbx_strand_id
1 'polypeptide(L)'
;MRPRTSFLLLALSLFALGLALFWPRPGEEEGVRPRRVGALPEMGVVVAARDIEYCGYHTPCGPGSRTDTIFYVRLRGGEARALAIPRDLYSPMVGGKINAAYARGGAELLKRAVEEATGLVVERHVVLTLESVARMVDAVGGVEVYLERPMRYTDRAAKLFIDFPAGRLHLNGEEAVKYMRFRHDALGDYARLDRIKGVVSQVLKKAQDPRTWPAVTLALREAWRELDTDLSLEEVLAHLPGIQGLRLSLATLPTQEGKGTFLYVGERAKAQFLAAWMGMALPSSPPQVPVRLRGERDLILWGQALLAREGVEVQVEEAEVARSAVYAKDLEAGGYFAELFHLPLLAPHQPVPGVVVELGRDLVQ
;
A
#
# COMPACT_ATOMS: atom_id res chain seq x y z
N MET A 1 -30.38 -42.73 -9.04
CA MET A 1 -30.83 -41.95 -7.88
C MET A 1 -29.82 -40.85 -7.60
N ARG A 2 -30.26 -39.61 -7.53
CA ARG A 2 -29.45 -38.38 -7.67
C ARG A 2 -28.83 -37.93 -6.35
N PRO A 3 -27.50 -37.74 -6.22
CA PRO A 3 -26.89 -37.17 -5.02
C PRO A 3 -26.54 -35.64 -5.17
N ARG A 4 -27.30 -34.90 -6.02
CA ARG A 4 -26.99 -33.47 -6.26
C ARG A 4 -27.75 -32.48 -5.36
N THR A 5 -28.80 -32.89 -4.68
CA THR A 5 -29.62 -32.01 -3.81
C THR A 5 -29.13 -31.91 -2.37
N SER A 6 -28.38 -32.91 -1.87
CA SER A 6 -27.90 -32.92 -0.49
C SER A 6 -26.71 -31.95 -0.26
N PHE A 7 -25.89 -31.71 -1.28
CA PHE A 7 -24.74 -30.79 -1.17
C PHE A 7 -25.15 -29.31 -1.15
N LEU A 8 -26.23 -28.96 -1.87
CA LEU A 8 -26.77 -27.62 -1.89
C LEU A 8 -27.42 -27.21 -0.55
N LEU A 9 -28.08 -28.16 0.09
CA LEU A 9 -28.72 -27.97 1.40
C LEU A 9 -27.69 -27.87 2.53
N LEU A 10 -26.57 -28.59 2.43
CA LEU A 10 -25.48 -28.52 3.39
C LEU A 10 -24.73 -27.17 3.28
N ALA A 11 -24.52 -26.68 2.07
CA ALA A 11 -23.89 -25.37 1.82
C ALA A 11 -24.79 -24.23 2.30
N LEU A 12 -26.10 -24.32 2.09
CA LEU A 12 -27.07 -23.32 2.58
C LEU A 12 -27.23 -23.36 4.11
N SER A 13 -27.12 -24.51 4.75
CA SER A 13 -27.19 -24.63 6.21
C SER A 13 -25.92 -24.12 6.90
N LEU A 14 -24.74 -24.30 6.30
CA LEU A 14 -23.48 -23.73 6.79
C LEU A 14 -23.42 -22.22 6.59
N PHE A 15 -24.01 -21.71 5.51
CA PHE A 15 -24.16 -20.28 5.27
C PHE A 15 -25.12 -19.60 6.25
N ALA A 16 -26.25 -20.25 6.56
CA ALA A 16 -27.22 -19.80 7.55
C ALA A 16 -26.67 -19.87 8.99
N LEU A 17 -25.85 -20.89 9.31
CA LEU A 17 -25.20 -21.03 10.61
C LEU A 17 -24.10 -19.96 10.81
N GLY A 18 -23.34 -19.60 9.74
CA GLY A 18 -22.42 -18.49 9.74
C GLY A 18 -23.11 -17.15 10.00
N LEU A 19 -24.27 -16.92 9.38
CA LEU A 19 -25.10 -15.73 9.61
C LEU A 19 -25.65 -15.66 11.05
N ALA A 20 -26.02 -16.80 11.66
CA ALA A 20 -26.61 -16.86 13.02
C ALA A 20 -25.54 -16.65 14.12
N LEU A 21 -24.28 -17.02 13.89
CA LEU A 21 -23.18 -16.85 14.86
C LEU A 21 -22.61 -15.43 14.90
N PHE A 22 -22.88 -14.62 13.87
CA PHE A 22 -22.42 -13.23 13.78
C PHE A 22 -23.56 -12.19 13.88
N TRP A 23 -24.78 -12.60 14.30
CA TRP A 23 -25.85 -11.65 14.54
C TRP A 23 -25.61 -10.95 15.87
N PRO A 24 -25.49 -9.59 15.91
CA PRO A 24 -25.34 -8.87 17.16
C PRO A 24 -26.60 -9.08 18.01
N ARG A 25 -26.38 -9.44 19.28
CA ARG A 25 -27.46 -9.57 20.25
C ARG A 25 -28.10 -8.20 20.48
N PRO A 26 -29.43 -8.07 20.54
CA PRO A 26 -30.08 -6.80 20.80
C PRO A 26 -29.80 -6.38 22.27
N GLY A 27 -29.04 -5.32 22.47
CA GLY A 27 -28.77 -4.80 23.81
C GLY A 27 -27.64 -3.79 24.01
N GLU A 28 -26.97 -3.33 22.96
CA GLU A 28 -26.03 -2.22 23.10
C GLU A 28 -26.30 -1.14 22.05
N GLU A 29 -27.05 -0.11 22.48
CA GLU A 29 -27.26 1.11 21.73
C GLU A 29 -26.04 2.03 21.89
N GLU A 30 -25.05 1.90 21.00
CA GLU A 30 -24.23 3.03 20.58
C GLU A 30 -24.38 3.14 19.05
N GLY A 31 -24.72 4.34 18.56
CA GLY A 31 -25.15 4.66 17.22
C GLY A 31 -24.18 4.29 16.10
N VAL A 32 -23.90 3.01 15.94
CA VAL A 32 -23.15 2.43 14.83
C VAL A 32 -24.08 2.27 13.65
N ARG A 33 -23.88 3.09 12.61
CA ARG A 33 -24.55 2.89 11.33
C ARG A 33 -24.36 1.44 10.88
N PRO A 34 -25.43 0.72 10.43
CA PRO A 34 -25.31 -0.66 10.03
C PRO A 34 -24.25 -0.82 8.96
N ARG A 35 -23.17 -1.52 9.29
CA ARG A 35 -22.10 -1.88 8.34
C ARG A 35 -22.76 -2.73 7.26
N ARG A 36 -22.81 -2.25 6.01
CA ARG A 36 -23.30 -3.06 4.88
C ARG A 36 -22.43 -4.31 4.80
N VAL A 37 -23.03 -5.48 4.96
CA VAL A 37 -22.35 -6.77 4.79
C VAL A 37 -21.71 -6.77 3.39
N GLY A 38 -20.39 -7.00 3.33
CA GLY A 38 -19.62 -6.98 2.08
C GLY A 38 -19.00 -5.63 1.69
N ALA A 39 -19.25 -4.54 2.42
CA ALA A 39 -18.53 -3.29 2.15
C ALA A 39 -17.05 -3.43 2.58
N LEU A 40 -16.12 -3.00 1.70
CA LEU A 40 -14.70 -2.96 2.05
C LEU A 40 -14.48 -1.97 3.21
N PRO A 41 -13.63 -2.33 4.19
CA PRO A 41 -13.29 -1.42 5.28
C PRO A 41 -12.49 -0.22 4.77
N GLU A 42 -12.57 0.90 5.46
CA GLU A 42 -11.66 2.02 5.21
C GLU A 42 -10.35 1.76 5.93
N MET A 43 -9.26 1.57 5.15
CA MET A 43 -7.94 1.31 5.73
C MET A 43 -6.81 1.62 4.75
N GLY A 44 -5.61 1.83 5.31
CA GLY A 44 -4.34 1.85 4.59
C GLY A 44 -3.63 0.52 4.73
N VAL A 45 -3.25 -0.09 3.62
CA VAL A 45 -2.59 -1.40 3.59
C VAL A 45 -1.30 -1.31 2.80
N VAL A 46 -0.20 -1.80 3.34
CA VAL A 46 0.99 -2.06 2.51
C VAL A 46 0.87 -3.44 1.88
N VAL A 47 0.97 -3.49 0.55
CA VAL A 47 1.03 -4.72 -0.22
C VAL A 47 2.39 -4.81 -0.87
N ALA A 48 3.16 -5.83 -0.54
CA ALA A 48 4.49 -6.02 -1.09
C ALA A 48 4.68 -7.43 -1.65
N ALA A 49 5.53 -7.56 -2.65
CA ALA A 49 5.95 -8.86 -3.13
C ALA A 49 7.43 -9.05 -2.88
N ARG A 50 7.77 -10.17 -2.22
CA ARG A 50 9.15 -10.56 -1.98
C ARG A 50 9.65 -11.41 -3.14
N ASP A 51 10.88 -11.10 -3.61
CA ASP A 51 11.61 -11.89 -4.57
C ASP A 51 12.61 -12.80 -3.84
N ILE A 52 12.94 -13.93 -4.44
CA ILE A 52 14.00 -14.81 -3.93
C ILE A 52 15.34 -14.18 -4.33
N GLU A 53 16.15 -13.82 -3.32
CA GLU A 53 17.53 -13.38 -3.54
C GLU A 53 18.45 -14.60 -3.59
N TYR A 54 19.25 -14.70 -4.63
CA TYR A 54 20.22 -15.78 -4.80
C TYR A 54 21.63 -15.31 -4.46
N CYS A 55 22.28 -15.94 -3.48
CA CYS A 55 23.67 -15.67 -3.08
C CYS A 55 24.70 -16.47 -3.85
N GLY A 56 24.27 -17.40 -4.68
CA GLY A 56 25.10 -18.25 -5.54
C GLY A 56 24.26 -18.93 -6.60
N TYR A 57 24.89 -19.78 -7.37
CA TYR A 57 24.19 -20.50 -8.42
C TYR A 57 23.08 -21.38 -7.84
N HIS A 58 21.82 -20.95 -8.05
CA HIS A 58 20.61 -21.58 -7.53
C HIS A 58 20.51 -21.71 -5.99
N THR A 59 21.30 -20.95 -5.23
CA THR A 59 21.29 -20.99 -3.78
C THR A 59 20.58 -19.73 -3.24
N PRO A 60 19.38 -19.83 -2.65
CA PRO A 60 18.71 -18.70 -2.01
C PRO A 60 19.55 -18.16 -0.83
N CYS A 61 19.56 -16.83 -0.65
CA CYS A 61 20.24 -16.16 0.46
C CYS A 61 19.59 -16.38 1.84
N GLY A 62 18.61 -17.28 1.95
CA GLY A 62 17.82 -17.51 3.17
C GLY A 62 16.48 -16.75 3.17
N PRO A 63 15.80 -16.70 4.31
CA PRO A 63 14.43 -16.18 4.40
C PRO A 63 14.31 -14.67 4.26
N GLY A 64 15.42 -13.94 4.31
CA GLY A 64 15.46 -12.47 4.24
C GLY A 64 15.39 -11.95 2.81
N SER A 65 14.27 -12.10 2.13
CA SER A 65 14.10 -11.59 0.78
C SER A 65 13.72 -10.11 0.77
N ARG A 66 14.27 -9.36 -0.20
CA ARG A 66 13.90 -7.96 -0.44
C ARG A 66 12.50 -7.89 -1.05
N THR A 67 11.77 -6.82 -0.72
CA THR A 67 10.48 -6.52 -1.37
C THR A 67 10.72 -5.60 -2.55
N ASP A 68 10.84 -6.18 -3.73
CA ASP A 68 11.11 -5.41 -4.97
C ASP A 68 9.85 -4.75 -5.54
N THR A 69 8.69 -5.08 -5.03
CA THR A 69 7.41 -4.46 -5.37
C THR A 69 6.73 -4.04 -4.07
N ILE A 70 6.44 -2.75 -3.95
CA ILE A 70 5.81 -2.16 -2.75
C ILE A 70 4.70 -1.23 -3.22
N PHE A 71 3.48 -1.45 -2.72
CA PHE A 71 2.34 -0.57 -2.89
C PHE A 71 1.79 -0.17 -1.53
N TYR A 72 1.47 1.11 -1.38
CA TYR A 72 0.51 1.54 -0.39
C TYR A 72 -0.88 1.55 -1.03
N VAL A 73 -1.85 0.89 -0.42
CA VAL A 73 -3.22 0.80 -0.92
C VAL A 73 -4.17 1.44 0.08
N ARG A 74 -4.87 2.48 -0.33
CA ARG A 74 -5.96 3.08 0.46
C ARG A 74 -7.29 2.56 -0.05
N LEU A 75 -8.02 1.89 0.84
CA LEU A 75 -9.40 1.50 0.61
C LEU A 75 -10.34 2.54 1.23
N ARG A 76 -11.25 3.09 0.45
CA ARG A 76 -12.26 4.04 0.94
C ARG A 76 -13.43 4.14 -0.03
N GLY A 77 -14.67 4.01 0.48
CA GLY A 77 -15.88 4.35 -0.27
C GLY A 77 -16.06 3.62 -1.61
N GLY A 78 -15.63 2.35 -1.73
CA GLY A 78 -15.69 1.60 -2.99
C GLY A 78 -14.58 1.95 -3.98
N GLU A 79 -13.52 2.62 -3.51
CA GLU A 79 -12.30 2.89 -4.27
C GLU A 79 -11.09 2.21 -3.61
N ALA A 80 -10.21 1.67 -4.44
CA ALA A 80 -8.87 1.26 -4.07
C ALA A 80 -7.88 2.18 -4.79
N ARG A 81 -7.18 3.00 -4.03
CA ARG A 81 -6.12 3.84 -4.56
C ARG A 81 -4.78 3.22 -4.20
N ALA A 82 -4.05 2.73 -5.18
CA ALA A 82 -2.76 2.08 -5.00
C ALA A 82 -1.64 3.00 -5.47
N LEU A 83 -0.69 3.24 -4.58
CA LEU A 83 0.49 4.05 -4.78
C LEU A 83 1.72 3.14 -4.82
N ALA A 84 2.32 2.98 -6.00
CA ALA A 84 3.56 2.26 -6.15
C ALA A 84 4.71 3.06 -5.54
N ILE A 85 5.50 2.43 -4.69
CA ILE A 85 6.67 3.02 -4.05
C ILE A 85 7.91 2.45 -4.74
N PRO A 86 8.73 3.28 -5.39
CA PRO A 86 9.95 2.82 -6.03
C PRO A 86 10.89 2.14 -5.02
N ARG A 87 11.32 0.91 -5.32
CA ARG A 87 12.12 0.07 -4.43
C ARG A 87 13.47 0.68 -4.02
N ASP A 88 14.00 1.57 -4.88
CA ASP A 88 15.30 2.22 -4.68
C ASP A 88 15.17 3.55 -3.91
N LEU A 89 13.97 3.88 -3.42
CA LEU A 89 13.74 5.03 -2.55
C LEU A 89 14.61 4.92 -1.30
N TYR A 90 15.32 5.99 -0.98
CA TYR A 90 16.09 6.07 0.26
C TYR A 90 15.14 6.22 1.46
N SER A 91 15.30 5.36 2.45
CA SER A 91 14.61 5.45 3.74
C SER A 91 15.66 5.66 4.83
N PRO A 92 15.63 6.79 5.54
CA PRO A 92 16.46 7.03 6.72
C PRO A 92 16.29 5.94 7.79
N MET A 93 15.05 5.45 7.99
CA MET A 93 14.73 4.41 8.96
C MET A 93 15.42 3.08 8.64
N VAL A 94 15.55 2.76 7.35
CA VAL A 94 16.27 1.58 6.87
C VAL A 94 17.78 1.84 6.77
N GLY A 95 18.21 3.09 6.64
CA GLY A 95 19.58 3.47 6.34
C GLY A 95 20.02 2.97 4.95
N GLY A 96 19.11 3.00 3.98
CA GLY A 96 19.34 2.48 2.63
C GLY A 96 18.08 2.46 1.79
N LYS A 97 18.04 1.57 0.78
CA LYS A 97 16.87 1.41 -0.09
C LYS A 97 15.69 0.81 0.69
N ILE A 98 14.48 1.34 0.45
CA ILE A 98 13.26 0.90 1.13
C ILE A 98 12.95 -0.59 0.94
N ASN A 99 13.36 -1.19 -0.19
CA ASN A 99 13.17 -2.61 -0.46
C ASN A 99 13.88 -3.54 0.54
N ALA A 100 14.86 -3.04 1.29
CA ALA A 100 15.55 -3.80 2.33
C ALA A 100 14.80 -3.77 3.68
N ALA A 101 13.74 -2.99 3.83
CA ALA A 101 13.00 -2.85 5.07
C ALA A 101 12.48 -4.20 5.58
N TYR A 102 11.79 -4.94 4.72
CA TYR A 102 11.24 -6.24 5.08
C TYR A 102 12.32 -7.27 5.47
N ALA A 103 13.42 -7.33 4.72
CA ALA A 103 14.53 -8.23 5.03
C ALA A 103 15.23 -7.91 6.37
N ARG A 104 15.22 -6.64 6.80
CA ARG A 104 15.88 -6.18 8.01
C ARG A 104 15.03 -6.22 9.28
N GLY A 105 13.73 -5.99 9.16
CA GLY A 105 12.84 -5.87 10.31
C GLY A 105 11.41 -6.34 10.06
N GLY A 106 11.19 -7.19 9.05
CA GLY A 106 9.90 -7.78 8.75
C GLY A 106 8.85 -6.75 8.33
N ALA A 107 7.59 -7.15 8.46
CA ALA A 107 6.46 -6.32 8.08
C ALA A 107 6.37 -5.00 8.87
N GLU A 108 6.77 -4.98 10.14
CA GLU A 108 6.70 -3.78 10.96
C GLU A 108 7.67 -2.69 10.49
N LEU A 109 8.91 -3.04 10.14
CA LEU A 109 9.83 -2.06 9.58
C LEU A 109 9.40 -1.61 8.18
N LEU A 110 8.83 -2.52 7.37
CA LEU A 110 8.28 -2.17 6.07
C LEU A 110 7.12 -1.18 6.20
N LYS A 111 6.16 -1.42 7.12
CA LYS A 111 5.05 -0.48 7.40
C LYS A 111 5.57 0.91 7.75
N ARG A 112 6.47 1.00 8.72
CA ARG A 112 7.07 2.28 9.16
C ARG A 112 7.84 2.98 8.05
N ALA A 113 8.59 2.26 7.23
CA ALA A 113 9.32 2.84 6.12
C ALA A 113 8.37 3.40 5.04
N VAL A 114 7.22 2.74 4.82
CA VAL A 114 6.17 3.23 3.92
C VAL A 114 5.47 4.45 4.51
N GLU A 115 5.18 4.47 5.82
CA GLU A 115 4.63 5.64 6.52
C GLU A 115 5.58 6.84 6.43
N GLU A 116 6.88 6.63 6.66
CA GLU A 116 7.91 7.67 6.52
C GLU A 116 7.94 8.23 5.08
N ALA A 117 7.94 7.33 4.09
CA ALA A 117 8.01 7.71 2.68
C ALA A 117 6.78 8.47 2.20
N THR A 118 5.59 8.11 2.69
CA THR A 118 4.32 8.62 2.18
C THR A 118 3.64 9.64 3.10
N GLY A 119 3.91 9.62 4.40
CA GLY A 119 3.13 10.35 5.40
C GLY A 119 1.73 9.78 5.66
N LEU A 120 1.43 8.59 5.12
CA LEU A 120 0.12 7.95 5.24
C LEU A 120 0.18 6.81 6.26
N VAL A 121 -0.87 6.68 7.09
CA VAL A 121 -0.96 5.61 8.08
C VAL A 121 -1.11 4.25 7.40
N VAL A 122 -0.29 3.28 7.80
CA VAL A 122 -0.36 1.88 7.34
C VAL A 122 -0.94 1.01 8.46
N GLU A 123 -2.20 0.66 8.34
CA GLU A 123 -2.93 -0.10 9.36
C GLU A 123 -2.68 -1.60 9.24
N ARG A 124 -2.53 -2.11 8.01
CA ARG A 124 -2.39 -3.54 7.72
C ARG A 124 -1.28 -3.81 6.71
N HIS A 125 -0.85 -5.06 6.64
CA HIS A 125 0.12 -5.49 5.64
C HIS A 125 -0.27 -6.82 4.96
N VAL A 126 0.21 -6.99 3.73
CA VAL A 126 0.18 -8.24 2.98
C VAL A 126 1.50 -8.36 2.21
N VAL A 127 2.33 -9.32 2.57
CA VAL A 127 3.57 -9.61 1.84
C VAL A 127 3.40 -10.93 1.08
N LEU A 128 3.44 -10.82 -0.24
CA LEU A 128 3.19 -11.90 -1.19
C LEU A 128 4.49 -12.59 -1.59
N THR A 129 4.40 -13.86 -1.97
CA THR A 129 5.42 -14.57 -2.73
C THR A 129 5.12 -14.48 -4.23
N LEU A 130 6.11 -14.72 -5.08
CA LEU A 130 5.89 -14.76 -6.53
C LEU A 130 4.95 -15.91 -6.92
N GLU A 131 5.01 -17.02 -6.19
CA GLU A 131 4.14 -18.18 -6.36
C GLU A 131 2.69 -17.83 -6.03
N SER A 132 2.45 -17.10 -4.95
CA SER A 132 1.10 -16.65 -4.58
C SER A 132 0.52 -15.68 -5.64
N VAL A 133 1.36 -14.82 -6.20
CA VAL A 133 0.96 -13.93 -7.31
C VAL A 133 0.59 -14.74 -8.55
N ALA A 134 1.40 -15.75 -8.92
CA ALA A 134 1.10 -16.63 -10.06
C ALA A 134 -0.25 -17.33 -9.88
N ARG A 135 -0.51 -17.92 -8.71
CA ARG A 135 -1.80 -18.58 -8.41
C ARG A 135 -2.99 -17.64 -8.52
N MET A 136 -2.85 -16.39 -8.10
CA MET A 136 -3.93 -15.39 -8.24
C MET A 136 -4.22 -15.04 -9.70
N VAL A 137 -3.17 -14.95 -10.54
CA VAL A 137 -3.33 -14.77 -11.98
C VAL A 137 -4.04 -15.96 -12.61
N ASP A 138 -3.65 -17.19 -12.27
CA ASP A 138 -4.29 -18.41 -12.77
C ASP A 138 -5.76 -18.53 -12.33
N ALA A 139 -6.05 -18.16 -11.07
CA ALA A 139 -7.40 -18.19 -10.53
C ALA A 139 -8.41 -17.31 -11.29
N VAL A 140 -7.94 -16.24 -11.92
CA VAL A 140 -8.77 -15.37 -12.76
C VAL A 140 -8.66 -15.71 -14.25
N GLY A 141 -8.01 -16.84 -14.61
CA GLY A 141 -7.85 -17.28 -15.98
C GLY A 141 -6.80 -16.52 -16.78
N GLY A 142 -5.67 -16.14 -16.16
CA GLY A 142 -4.55 -15.49 -16.83
C GLY A 142 -4.77 -14.00 -17.12
N VAL A 143 -3.83 -13.38 -17.81
CA VAL A 143 -3.85 -11.97 -18.22
C VAL A 143 -3.45 -11.80 -19.69
N GLU A 144 -3.98 -10.76 -20.34
CA GLU A 144 -3.65 -10.39 -21.70
C GLU A 144 -2.60 -9.29 -21.71
N VAL A 145 -1.57 -9.44 -22.53
CA VAL A 145 -0.56 -8.40 -22.75
C VAL A 145 -0.31 -8.19 -24.23
N TYR A 146 0.18 -7.02 -24.57
CA TYR A 146 0.63 -6.71 -25.92
C TYR A 146 2.10 -6.28 -25.90
N LEU A 147 2.94 -6.95 -26.68
CA LEU A 147 4.35 -6.64 -26.81
C LEU A 147 4.62 -6.07 -28.22
N GLU A 148 5.13 -4.85 -28.29
CA GLU A 148 5.56 -4.26 -29.56
C GLU A 148 6.77 -4.97 -30.18
N ARG A 149 7.62 -5.54 -29.30
CA ARG A 149 8.86 -6.24 -29.64
C ARG A 149 8.96 -7.53 -28.83
N PRO A 150 9.68 -8.55 -29.35
CA PRO A 150 9.96 -9.74 -28.55
C PRO A 150 10.67 -9.38 -27.24
N MET A 151 10.29 -10.04 -26.16
CA MET A 151 10.88 -9.87 -24.84
C MET A 151 11.73 -11.10 -24.52
N ARG A 152 13.06 -10.95 -24.55
CA ARG A 152 14.01 -12.06 -24.33
C ARG A 152 14.99 -11.70 -23.25
N TYR A 153 15.13 -12.58 -22.27
CA TYR A 153 16.10 -12.44 -21.20
C TYR A 153 16.38 -13.78 -20.53
N THR A 154 17.62 -14.02 -20.21
CA THR A 154 18.05 -15.22 -19.50
C THR A 154 18.93 -14.86 -18.32
N ASP A 155 18.47 -15.20 -17.11
CA ASP A 155 19.27 -15.19 -15.90
C ASP A 155 19.35 -16.62 -15.37
N ARG A 156 20.51 -17.27 -15.60
CA ARG A 156 20.75 -18.65 -15.17
C ARG A 156 20.84 -18.78 -13.67
N ALA A 157 21.36 -17.75 -12.97
CA ALA A 157 21.49 -17.76 -11.51
C ALA A 157 20.12 -17.74 -10.83
N ALA A 158 19.22 -16.87 -11.31
CA ALA A 158 17.85 -16.72 -10.82
C ALA A 158 16.85 -17.71 -11.44
N LYS A 159 17.28 -18.64 -12.31
CA LYS A 159 16.40 -19.54 -13.09
C LYS A 159 15.30 -18.80 -13.86
N LEU A 160 15.59 -17.59 -14.33
CA LEU A 160 14.64 -16.76 -15.04
C LEU A 160 14.90 -16.84 -16.55
N PHE A 161 13.98 -17.47 -17.26
CA PHE A 161 14.02 -17.59 -18.71
C PHE A 161 12.79 -16.92 -19.27
N ILE A 162 12.97 -15.83 -20.00
CA ILE A 162 11.92 -15.05 -20.66
C ILE A 162 12.14 -15.12 -22.15
N ASP A 163 11.17 -15.62 -22.89
CA ASP A 163 11.15 -15.63 -24.36
C ASP A 163 9.69 -15.47 -24.83
N PHE A 164 9.26 -14.24 -24.93
CA PHE A 164 7.93 -13.90 -25.42
C PHE A 164 8.03 -13.27 -26.80
N PRO A 165 7.25 -13.74 -27.80
CA PRO A 165 7.18 -13.12 -29.11
C PRO A 165 6.47 -11.76 -29.04
N ALA A 166 6.63 -10.94 -30.07
CA ALA A 166 5.84 -9.72 -30.23
C ALA A 166 4.37 -10.07 -30.54
N GLY A 167 3.45 -9.16 -30.21
CA GLY A 167 2.03 -9.29 -30.45
C GLY A 167 1.19 -9.46 -29.18
N ARG A 168 -0.04 -9.93 -29.37
CA ARG A 168 -0.96 -10.21 -28.24
C ARG A 168 -0.64 -11.59 -27.68
N LEU A 169 -0.50 -11.65 -26.36
CA LEU A 169 -0.20 -12.87 -25.63
C LEU A 169 -1.19 -13.02 -24.48
N HIS A 170 -1.62 -14.25 -24.28
CA HIS A 170 -2.32 -14.65 -23.07
C HIS A 170 -1.29 -15.32 -22.16
N LEU A 171 -1.08 -14.75 -20.96
CA LEU A 171 -0.10 -15.23 -20.00
C LEU A 171 -0.80 -15.93 -18.84
N ASN A 172 -0.36 -17.14 -18.51
CA ASN A 172 -0.68 -17.81 -17.27
C ASN A 172 0.08 -17.17 -16.08
N GLY A 173 -0.10 -17.69 -14.87
CA GLY A 173 0.52 -17.12 -13.66
C GLY A 173 2.03 -17.09 -13.70
N GLU A 174 2.68 -18.19 -14.11
CA GLU A 174 4.14 -18.26 -14.22
C GLU A 174 4.67 -17.29 -15.27
N GLU A 175 4.04 -17.23 -16.42
CA GLU A 175 4.41 -16.32 -17.51
C GLU A 175 4.19 -14.86 -17.12
N ALA A 176 3.10 -14.55 -16.41
CA ALA A 176 2.84 -13.21 -15.91
C ALA A 176 3.90 -12.76 -14.89
N VAL A 177 4.37 -13.66 -14.02
CA VAL A 177 5.48 -13.37 -13.10
C VAL A 177 6.77 -13.11 -13.87
N LYS A 178 7.09 -13.92 -14.89
CA LYS A 178 8.25 -13.67 -15.78
C LYS A 178 8.15 -12.31 -16.47
N TYR A 179 6.98 -11.97 -17.02
CA TYR A 179 6.70 -10.69 -17.65
C TYR A 179 6.90 -9.51 -16.69
N MET A 180 6.41 -9.60 -15.46
CA MET A 180 6.57 -8.56 -14.43
C MET A 180 8.02 -8.43 -13.92
N ARG A 181 8.86 -9.47 -14.06
CA ARG A 181 10.27 -9.46 -13.62
C ARG A 181 11.23 -8.90 -14.65
N PHE A 182 10.81 -8.72 -15.91
CA PHE A 182 11.66 -8.19 -16.95
C PHE A 182 12.09 -6.73 -16.69
N ARG A 183 13.39 -6.42 -16.88
CA ARG A 183 14.00 -5.10 -16.58
C ARG A 183 14.94 -4.57 -17.67
N HIS A 184 14.99 -5.22 -18.83
CA HIS A 184 15.95 -4.91 -19.89
C HIS A 184 15.35 -4.03 -20.99
N ASP A 185 14.48 -3.10 -20.62
CA ASP A 185 13.95 -2.06 -21.50
C ASP A 185 14.53 -0.68 -21.15
N ALA A 186 14.31 0.30 -22.04
CA ALA A 186 14.90 1.64 -21.92
C ALA A 186 14.49 2.40 -20.66
N LEU A 187 13.32 2.09 -20.09
CA LEU A 187 12.77 2.74 -18.88
C LEU A 187 13.04 1.94 -17.61
N GLY A 188 13.72 0.79 -17.71
CA GLY A 188 14.19 -0.01 -16.57
C GLY A 188 13.09 -0.34 -15.54
N ASP A 189 13.26 0.15 -14.30
CA ASP A 189 12.35 -0.17 -13.20
C ASP A 189 10.97 0.49 -13.33
N TYR A 190 10.86 1.65 -13.98
CA TYR A 190 9.55 2.29 -14.23
C TYR A 190 8.69 1.47 -15.20
N ALA A 191 9.27 0.96 -16.29
CA ALA A 191 8.54 0.07 -17.20
C ALA A 191 8.12 -1.23 -16.51
N ARG A 192 8.91 -1.73 -15.56
CA ARG A 192 8.53 -2.87 -14.73
C ARG A 192 7.32 -2.54 -13.85
N LEU A 193 7.30 -1.38 -13.19
CA LEU A 193 6.15 -0.96 -12.38
C LEU A 193 4.89 -0.82 -13.22
N ASP A 194 4.99 -0.33 -14.46
CA ASP A 194 3.83 -0.21 -15.35
C ASP A 194 3.31 -1.58 -15.79
N ARG A 195 4.18 -2.55 -16.03
CA ARG A 195 3.77 -3.95 -16.28
C ARG A 195 3.04 -4.54 -15.08
N ILE A 196 3.57 -4.34 -13.87
CA ILE A 196 2.93 -4.80 -12.63
C ILE A 196 1.54 -4.16 -12.48
N LYS A 197 1.44 -2.85 -12.66
CA LYS A 197 0.14 -2.13 -12.60
C LYS A 197 -0.86 -2.68 -13.62
N GLY A 198 -0.41 -2.98 -14.83
CA GLY A 198 -1.23 -3.57 -15.88
C GLY A 198 -1.79 -4.95 -15.49
N VAL A 199 -0.93 -5.84 -14.97
CA VAL A 199 -1.34 -7.17 -14.48
C VAL A 199 -2.31 -7.06 -13.30
N VAL A 200 -1.97 -6.27 -12.27
CA VAL A 200 -2.82 -6.06 -11.07
C VAL A 200 -4.19 -5.54 -11.46
N SER A 201 -4.26 -4.56 -12.38
CA SER A 201 -5.52 -3.99 -12.86
C SER A 201 -6.39 -5.06 -13.53
N GLN A 202 -5.81 -5.92 -14.36
CA GLN A 202 -6.56 -7.00 -15.02
C GLN A 202 -7.01 -8.06 -14.03
N VAL A 203 -6.14 -8.50 -13.11
CA VAL A 203 -6.48 -9.47 -12.07
C VAL A 203 -7.66 -8.96 -11.24
N LEU A 204 -7.59 -7.71 -10.75
CA LEU A 204 -8.68 -7.12 -9.98
C LEU A 204 -9.97 -7.02 -10.79
N LYS A 205 -9.89 -6.55 -12.05
CA LYS A 205 -11.06 -6.47 -12.93
C LYS A 205 -11.73 -7.83 -13.15
N LYS A 206 -10.94 -8.89 -13.39
CA LYS A 206 -11.46 -10.26 -13.56
C LYS A 206 -11.99 -10.83 -12.24
N ALA A 207 -11.33 -10.54 -11.11
CA ALA A 207 -11.79 -10.98 -9.77
C ALA A 207 -13.11 -10.31 -9.33
N GLN A 208 -13.53 -9.21 -9.95
CA GLN A 208 -14.85 -8.59 -9.72
C GLN A 208 -16.00 -9.44 -10.27
N ASP A 209 -15.73 -10.37 -11.19
CA ASP A 209 -16.73 -11.30 -11.71
C ASP A 209 -16.97 -12.44 -10.70
N PRO A 210 -18.19 -12.58 -10.13
CA PRO A 210 -18.48 -13.65 -9.16
C PRO A 210 -18.21 -15.07 -9.67
N ARG A 211 -18.18 -15.27 -10.98
CA ARG A 211 -17.86 -16.57 -11.57
C ARG A 211 -16.42 -17.02 -11.28
N THR A 212 -15.51 -16.10 -11.02
CA THR A 212 -14.10 -16.39 -10.68
C THR A 212 -13.93 -16.71 -9.18
N TRP A 213 -14.88 -16.33 -8.31
CA TRP A 213 -14.73 -16.43 -6.85
C TRP A 213 -14.43 -17.82 -6.30
N PRO A 214 -14.99 -18.92 -6.83
CA PRO A 214 -14.59 -20.24 -6.38
C PRO A 214 -13.09 -20.50 -6.57
N ALA A 215 -12.54 -20.15 -7.73
CA ALA A 215 -11.11 -20.30 -8.03
C ALA A 215 -10.26 -19.33 -7.21
N VAL A 216 -10.68 -18.07 -7.08
CA VAL A 216 -10.01 -17.06 -6.23
C VAL A 216 -9.99 -17.49 -4.77
N THR A 217 -11.08 -18.01 -4.24
CA THR A 217 -11.16 -18.51 -2.87
C THR A 217 -10.21 -19.70 -2.65
N LEU A 218 -10.14 -20.62 -3.60
CA LEU A 218 -9.22 -21.76 -3.53
C LEU A 218 -7.76 -21.27 -3.55
N ALA A 219 -7.41 -20.39 -4.48
CA ALA A 219 -6.07 -19.84 -4.60
C ALA A 219 -5.64 -19.05 -3.33
N LEU A 220 -6.57 -18.28 -2.73
CA LEU A 220 -6.32 -17.59 -1.46
C LEU A 220 -6.06 -18.59 -0.33
N ARG A 221 -6.85 -19.67 -0.20
CA ARG A 221 -6.66 -20.69 0.83
C ARG A 221 -5.31 -21.41 0.70
N GLU A 222 -4.91 -21.73 -0.53
CA GLU A 222 -3.64 -22.39 -0.81
C GLU A 222 -2.44 -21.46 -0.54
N ALA A 223 -2.54 -20.19 -0.97
CA ALA A 223 -1.50 -19.22 -0.78
C ALA A 223 -1.37 -18.73 0.67
N TRP A 224 -2.43 -18.83 1.49
CA TRP A 224 -2.52 -18.15 2.80
C TRP A 224 -1.37 -18.47 3.74
N ARG A 225 -0.87 -19.70 3.72
CA ARG A 225 0.25 -20.14 4.56
C ARG A 225 1.60 -19.56 4.13
N GLU A 226 1.69 -19.06 2.91
CA GLU A 226 2.90 -18.49 2.32
C GLU A 226 2.93 -16.97 2.42
N LEU A 227 1.78 -16.36 2.78
CA LEU A 227 1.65 -14.93 2.97
C LEU A 227 2.13 -14.54 4.37
N ASP A 228 2.80 -13.38 4.48
CA ASP A 228 2.98 -12.70 5.75
C ASP A 228 1.97 -11.54 5.80
N THR A 229 0.98 -11.68 6.69
CA THR A 229 -0.14 -10.73 6.79
C THR A 229 -0.74 -10.74 8.20
N ASP A 230 -1.21 -9.60 8.64
CA ASP A 230 -1.99 -9.40 9.86
C ASP A 230 -3.51 -9.46 9.63
N LEU A 231 -3.95 -9.77 8.40
CA LEU A 231 -5.34 -10.07 8.07
C LEU A 231 -5.64 -11.54 8.32
N SER A 232 -6.88 -11.91 8.63
CA SER A 232 -7.33 -13.29 8.62
C SER A 232 -7.92 -13.68 7.25
N LEU A 233 -7.83 -14.97 6.90
CA LEU A 233 -8.42 -15.46 5.66
C LEU A 233 -9.95 -15.26 5.64
N GLU A 234 -10.58 -15.48 6.79
CA GLU A 234 -12.02 -15.29 6.96
C GLU A 234 -12.44 -13.85 6.73
N GLU A 235 -11.64 -12.89 7.25
CA GLU A 235 -11.83 -11.46 7.04
C GLU A 235 -11.76 -11.09 5.56
N VAL A 236 -10.73 -11.56 4.85
CA VAL A 236 -10.58 -11.33 3.42
C VAL A 236 -11.71 -11.95 2.61
N LEU A 237 -12.09 -13.20 2.90
CA LEU A 237 -13.19 -13.87 2.19
C LEU A 237 -14.54 -13.21 2.46
N ALA A 238 -14.80 -12.71 3.67
CA ALA A 238 -16.01 -11.97 4.00
C ALA A 238 -16.17 -10.68 3.20
N HIS A 239 -15.06 -10.06 2.80
CA HIS A 239 -15.05 -8.84 2.00
C HIS A 239 -14.97 -9.08 0.49
N LEU A 240 -14.86 -10.33 0.03
CA LEU A 240 -14.81 -10.66 -1.39
C LEU A 240 -15.98 -10.07 -2.21
N PRO A 241 -17.24 -10.07 -1.73
CA PRO A 241 -18.34 -9.43 -2.45
C PRO A 241 -18.16 -7.91 -2.59
N GLY A 242 -17.43 -7.27 -1.68
CA GLY A 242 -17.17 -5.83 -1.69
C GLY A 242 -16.22 -5.35 -2.81
N ILE A 243 -15.56 -6.29 -3.51
CA ILE A 243 -14.72 -5.93 -4.67
C ILE A 243 -15.53 -5.70 -5.94
N GLN A 244 -16.81 -6.10 -5.98
CA GLN A 244 -17.68 -5.79 -7.11
C GLN A 244 -17.85 -4.29 -7.27
N GLY A 245 -17.56 -3.79 -8.48
CA GLY A 245 -17.61 -2.35 -8.76
C GLY A 245 -16.51 -1.53 -8.08
N LEU A 246 -15.53 -2.17 -7.42
CA LEU A 246 -14.39 -1.49 -6.85
C LEU A 246 -13.60 -0.76 -7.96
N ARG A 247 -13.45 0.54 -7.80
CA ARG A 247 -12.65 1.36 -8.72
C ARG A 247 -11.20 1.35 -8.27
N LEU A 248 -10.32 0.90 -9.16
CA LEU A 248 -8.88 0.92 -8.92
C LEU A 248 -8.24 2.14 -9.58
N SER A 249 -7.51 2.91 -8.80
CA SER A 249 -6.61 3.96 -9.26
C SER A 249 -5.16 3.59 -8.91
N LEU A 250 -4.28 3.67 -9.89
CA LEU A 250 -2.87 3.29 -9.75
C LEU A 250 -1.99 4.50 -10.06
N ALA A 251 -1.11 4.84 -9.13
CA ALA A 251 -0.14 5.92 -9.30
C ALA A 251 1.25 5.44 -8.86
N THR A 252 2.27 6.23 -9.14
CA THR A 252 3.65 6.00 -8.65
C THR A 252 4.08 7.22 -7.85
N LEU A 253 4.66 7.01 -6.67
CA LEU A 253 5.20 8.09 -5.86
C LEU A 253 6.28 8.83 -6.67
N PRO A 254 6.15 10.15 -6.85
CA PRO A 254 7.12 10.92 -7.61
C PRO A 254 8.45 10.94 -6.87
N THR A 255 9.51 10.56 -7.57
CA THR A 255 10.86 10.53 -7.03
C THR A 255 11.83 11.20 -7.99
N GLN A 256 12.95 11.65 -7.47
CA GLN A 256 14.05 12.22 -8.22
C GLN A 256 15.33 11.46 -7.90
N GLU A 257 16.22 11.38 -8.87
CA GLU A 257 17.55 10.80 -8.68
C GLU A 257 18.38 11.64 -7.71
N GLY A 258 19.16 10.97 -6.87
CA GLY A 258 20.04 11.60 -5.91
C GLY A 258 21.44 11.00 -5.96
N LYS A 259 22.17 11.09 -4.86
CA LYS A 259 23.53 10.53 -4.79
C LYS A 259 23.51 9.00 -4.92
N GLY A 260 24.35 8.48 -5.81
CA GLY A 260 24.48 7.04 -6.05
C GLY A 260 23.27 6.46 -6.79
N THR A 261 22.77 5.32 -6.30
CA THR A 261 21.62 4.59 -6.87
C THR A 261 20.33 4.79 -6.08
N PHE A 262 20.27 5.85 -5.26
CA PHE A 262 19.10 6.15 -4.44
C PHE A 262 18.14 7.10 -5.17
N LEU A 263 16.85 6.86 -4.95
CA LEU A 263 15.79 7.81 -5.27
C LEU A 263 15.38 8.55 -4.01
N TYR A 264 14.97 9.80 -4.17
CA TYR A 264 14.52 10.66 -3.09
C TYR A 264 13.16 11.25 -3.42
N VAL A 265 12.37 11.53 -2.40
CA VAL A 265 11.11 12.26 -2.54
C VAL A 265 11.33 13.69 -2.04
N GLY A 266 11.02 14.68 -2.87
CA GLY A 266 10.95 16.06 -2.44
C GLY A 266 9.67 16.28 -1.61
N GLU A 267 9.77 16.76 -0.39
CA GLU A 267 8.65 16.84 0.56
C GLU A 267 7.48 17.68 0.03
N ARG A 268 7.78 18.83 -0.59
CA ARG A 268 6.74 19.67 -1.22
C ARG A 268 6.04 18.95 -2.38
N ALA A 269 6.81 18.31 -3.25
CA ALA A 269 6.25 17.55 -4.38
C ALA A 269 5.41 16.36 -3.89
N LYS A 270 5.83 15.70 -2.80
CA LYS A 270 5.08 14.65 -2.13
C LYS A 270 3.73 15.15 -1.62
N ALA A 271 3.72 16.24 -0.85
CA ALA A 271 2.48 16.78 -0.28
C ALA A 271 1.47 17.17 -1.37
N GLN A 272 1.91 17.87 -2.41
CA GLN A 272 1.07 18.27 -3.55
C GLN A 272 0.53 17.05 -4.31
N PHE A 273 1.40 16.07 -4.56
CA PHE A 273 1.00 14.83 -5.25
C PHE A 273 -0.01 14.04 -4.44
N LEU A 274 0.23 13.84 -3.13
CA LEU A 274 -0.66 13.07 -2.27
C LEU A 274 -2.03 13.74 -2.11
N ALA A 275 -2.08 15.06 -1.96
CA ALA A 275 -3.34 15.79 -1.95
C ALA A 275 -4.15 15.54 -3.24
N ALA A 276 -3.54 15.71 -4.40
CA ALA A 276 -4.19 15.44 -5.68
C ALA A 276 -4.58 13.96 -5.84
N TRP A 277 -3.69 13.04 -5.43
CA TRP A 277 -3.94 11.60 -5.52
C TRP A 277 -5.07 11.14 -4.60
N MET A 278 -5.20 11.73 -3.42
CA MET A 278 -6.31 11.47 -2.49
C MET A 278 -7.62 12.13 -2.94
N GLY A 279 -7.59 13.00 -3.96
CA GLY A 279 -8.73 13.80 -4.38
C GLY A 279 -9.11 14.85 -3.35
N MET A 280 -8.13 15.30 -2.54
CA MET A 280 -8.28 16.31 -1.53
C MET A 280 -7.96 17.68 -2.15
N ALA A 281 -8.84 18.64 -1.94
CA ALA A 281 -8.45 20.05 -2.05
C ALA A 281 -7.86 20.41 -0.69
N LEU A 282 -6.62 20.90 -0.67
CA LEU A 282 -6.10 21.50 0.56
C LEU A 282 -7.05 22.64 0.97
N PRO A 283 -7.47 22.70 2.25
CA PRO A 283 -8.34 23.75 2.71
C PRO A 283 -7.76 25.12 2.35
N SER A 284 -8.56 26.01 1.81
CA SER A 284 -8.16 27.41 1.52
C SER A 284 -8.08 28.29 2.78
N SER A 285 -8.55 27.76 3.90
CA SER A 285 -8.54 28.40 5.22
C SER A 285 -8.09 27.38 6.28
N PRO A 286 -7.53 27.83 7.41
CA PRO A 286 -7.06 26.93 8.45
C PRO A 286 -8.18 26.05 8.99
N PRO A 287 -7.96 24.74 9.05
CA PRO A 287 -8.94 23.80 9.60
C PRO A 287 -9.12 24.01 11.11
N GLN A 288 -10.36 23.89 11.59
CA GLN A 288 -10.72 24.04 12.99
C GLN A 288 -10.38 22.76 13.77
N VAL A 289 -9.11 22.52 13.98
CA VAL A 289 -8.58 21.37 14.75
C VAL A 289 -7.60 21.85 15.81
N PRO A 290 -7.44 21.11 16.91
CA PRO A 290 -6.39 21.43 17.88
C PRO A 290 -5.00 21.38 17.21
N VAL A 291 -4.20 22.42 17.41
CA VAL A 291 -2.83 22.50 16.90
C VAL A 291 -1.87 22.58 18.06
N ARG A 292 -0.85 21.73 18.06
CA ARG A 292 0.24 21.75 19.01
C ARG A 292 1.54 22.03 18.29
N LEU A 293 2.32 22.99 18.80
CA LEU A 293 3.63 23.35 18.28
C LEU A 293 4.70 22.90 19.27
N ARG A 294 5.65 22.11 18.81
CA ARG A 294 6.76 21.58 19.60
C ARG A 294 8.10 21.99 19.01
N GLY A 295 9.07 22.36 19.84
CA GLY A 295 10.40 22.76 19.41
C GLY A 295 11.16 23.53 20.46
N GLU A 296 12.30 24.10 20.07
CA GLU A 296 13.04 25.04 20.88
C GLU A 296 12.32 26.40 20.89
N ARG A 297 12.52 27.17 21.93
CA ARG A 297 11.78 28.41 22.21
C ARG A 297 11.74 29.40 21.02
N ASP A 298 12.87 29.64 20.37
CA ASP A 298 12.94 30.60 19.26
C ASP A 298 12.15 30.11 18.03
N LEU A 299 12.19 28.81 17.74
CA LEU A 299 11.42 28.19 16.66
C LEU A 299 9.92 28.18 16.98
N ILE A 300 9.55 27.97 18.25
CA ILE A 300 8.16 28.10 18.72
C ILE A 300 7.63 29.50 18.48
N LEU A 301 8.40 30.54 18.87
CA LEU A 301 8.00 31.94 18.67
C LEU A 301 7.79 32.27 17.19
N TRP A 302 8.66 31.78 16.32
CA TRP A 302 8.51 31.92 14.87
C TRP A 302 7.25 31.22 14.37
N GLY A 303 7.03 29.96 14.77
CA GLY A 303 5.86 29.17 14.37
C GLY A 303 4.54 29.77 14.88
N GLN A 304 4.53 30.27 16.12
CA GLN A 304 3.36 30.98 16.68
C GLN A 304 3.03 32.25 15.88
N ALA A 305 4.03 33.03 15.49
CA ALA A 305 3.81 34.23 14.67
C ALA A 305 3.22 33.88 13.29
N LEU A 306 3.65 32.75 12.70
CA LEU A 306 3.12 32.26 11.43
C LEU A 306 1.64 31.83 11.59
N LEU A 307 1.32 31.02 12.61
CA LEU A 307 -0.04 30.53 12.88
C LEU A 307 -1.00 31.65 13.28
N ALA A 308 -0.53 32.66 14.02
CA ALA A 308 -1.33 33.81 14.39
C ALA A 308 -1.77 34.67 13.18
N ARG A 309 -0.96 34.74 12.12
CA ARG A 309 -1.35 35.40 10.85
C ARG A 309 -2.51 34.69 10.17
N GLU A 310 -2.60 33.38 10.33
CA GLU A 310 -3.69 32.55 9.81
C GLU A 310 -4.89 32.47 10.77
N GLY A 311 -4.82 33.14 11.93
CA GLY A 311 -5.89 33.11 12.94
C GLY A 311 -6.00 31.79 13.69
N VAL A 312 -4.92 30.99 13.74
CA VAL A 312 -4.88 29.69 14.38
C VAL A 312 -4.38 29.83 15.83
N GLU A 313 -5.19 29.38 16.78
CA GLU A 313 -4.77 29.21 18.17
C GLU A 313 -3.94 27.92 18.31
N VAL A 314 -2.84 27.99 19.07
CA VAL A 314 -1.90 26.90 19.19
C VAL A 314 -1.49 26.64 20.63
N GLN A 315 -1.42 25.37 21.02
CA GLN A 315 -0.76 24.93 22.24
C GLN A 315 0.72 24.76 21.97
N VAL A 316 1.57 25.26 22.88
CA VAL A 316 3.02 25.15 22.73
C VAL A 316 3.62 24.22 23.77
N GLU A 317 4.67 23.50 23.34
CA GLU A 317 5.44 22.58 24.17
C GLU A 317 6.93 22.75 23.84
N GLU A 318 7.71 23.25 24.79
CA GLU A 318 9.17 23.32 24.63
C GLU A 318 9.76 21.89 24.64
N ALA A 319 10.44 21.52 23.56
CA ALA A 319 11.04 20.20 23.39
C ALA A 319 12.27 20.29 22.51
N GLU A 320 13.23 19.41 22.73
CA GLU A 320 14.33 19.22 21.80
C GLU A 320 13.86 18.33 20.66
N VAL A 321 13.79 18.90 19.45
CA VAL A 321 13.33 18.22 18.23
C VAL A 321 14.49 18.15 17.24
N ALA A 322 14.83 16.95 16.80
CA ALA A 322 15.93 16.74 15.88
C ALA A 322 15.55 17.06 14.42
N ARG A 323 14.30 16.79 14.04
CA ARG A 323 13.78 16.99 12.68
C ARG A 323 12.40 17.61 12.69
N SER A 324 12.20 18.55 11.78
CA SER A 324 10.93 19.24 11.62
C SER A 324 9.95 18.40 10.82
N ALA A 325 8.71 18.31 11.29
CA ALA A 325 7.64 17.59 10.61
C ALA A 325 6.27 18.05 11.12
N VAL A 326 5.23 17.76 10.33
CA VAL A 326 3.84 17.87 10.74
C VAL A 326 3.26 16.47 10.89
N TYR A 327 2.64 16.19 12.03
CA TYR A 327 2.00 14.92 12.35
C TYR A 327 0.50 15.12 12.44
N ALA A 328 -0.27 14.38 11.67
CA ALA A 328 -1.72 14.41 11.72
C ALA A 328 -2.31 13.09 11.26
N LYS A 329 -3.42 12.66 11.90
CA LYS A 329 -4.24 11.55 11.42
C LYS A 329 -5.16 12.01 10.29
N ASP A 330 -5.67 13.25 10.40
CA ASP A 330 -6.44 13.90 9.35
C ASP A 330 -5.51 14.53 8.32
N LEU A 331 -5.51 13.96 7.12
CA LEU A 331 -4.61 14.38 6.04
C LEU A 331 -4.97 15.77 5.47
N GLU A 332 -6.24 16.19 5.51
CA GLU A 332 -6.65 17.51 5.04
C GLU A 332 -6.10 18.58 5.99
N ALA A 333 -6.35 18.41 7.29
CA ALA A 333 -5.83 19.30 8.30
C ALA A 333 -4.29 19.29 8.32
N GLY A 334 -3.69 18.10 8.35
CA GLY A 334 -2.23 17.96 8.32
C GLY A 334 -1.60 18.57 7.08
N GLY A 335 -2.20 18.39 5.90
CA GLY A 335 -1.72 18.92 4.63
C GLY A 335 -1.71 20.46 4.61
N TYR A 336 -2.71 21.10 5.18
CA TYR A 336 -2.74 22.56 5.31
C TYR A 336 -1.52 23.08 6.07
N PHE A 337 -1.25 22.53 7.26
CA PHE A 337 -0.11 22.97 8.08
C PHE A 337 1.24 22.55 7.49
N ALA A 338 1.31 21.38 6.84
CA ALA A 338 2.51 20.95 6.14
C ALA A 338 2.89 21.92 5.00
N GLU A 339 1.90 22.42 4.25
CA GLU A 339 2.11 23.43 3.23
C GLU A 339 2.48 24.78 3.84
N LEU A 340 1.78 25.21 4.88
CA LEU A 340 2.03 26.50 5.55
C LEU A 340 3.47 26.59 6.10
N PHE A 341 3.95 25.51 6.71
CA PHE A 341 5.31 25.46 7.28
C PHE A 341 6.38 24.98 6.30
N HIS A 342 5.99 24.52 5.10
CA HIS A 342 6.87 23.84 4.15
C HIS A 342 7.59 22.62 4.76
N LEU A 343 6.90 21.88 5.62
CA LEU A 343 7.39 20.72 6.33
C LEU A 343 6.77 19.40 5.82
N PRO A 344 7.46 18.26 6.01
CA PRO A 344 6.89 16.96 5.70
C PRO A 344 5.66 16.66 6.55
N LEU A 345 4.63 16.08 5.91
CA LEU A 345 3.50 15.48 6.62
C LEU A 345 3.81 14.01 6.92
N LEU A 346 3.78 13.63 8.18
CA LEU A 346 4.07 12.28 8.65
C LEU A 346 2.89 11.68 9.42
N ALA A 347 2.75 10.36 9.33
CA ALA A 347 1.81 9.63 10.17
C ALA A 347 2.27 9.64 11.63
N PRO A 348 1.40 9.94 12.59
CA PRO A 348 1.77 9.92 14.00
C PRO A 348 1.91 8.49 14.50
N HIS A 349 3.02 8.17 15.18
CA HIS A 349 3.25 6.86 15.80
C HIS A 349 2.33 6.59 17.01
N GLN A 350 1.81 7.64 17.62
CA GLN A 350 0.83 7.60 18.70
C GLN A 350 -0.36 8.47 18.34
N PRO A 351 -1.58 8.17 18.84
CA PRO A 351 -2.73 9.03 18.62
C PRO A 351 -2.44 10.46 19.05
N VAL A 352 -2.51 11.41 18.13
CA VAL A 352 -2.40 12.83 18.41
C VAL A 352 -3.77 13.50 18.24
N PRO A 353 -4.21 14.35 19.17
CA PRO A 353 -5.42 15.12 18.99
C PRO A 353 -5.13 16.27 18.00
N GLY A 354 -5.73 16.20 16.81
CA GLY A 354 -5.56 17.23 15.79
C GLY A 354 -4.22 17.15 15.06
N VAL A 355 -3.47 18.25 15.05
CA VAL A 355 -2.20 18.38 14.31
C VAL A 355 -1.08 18.75 15.29
N VAL A 356 0.06 18.09 15.15
CA VAL A 356 1.30 18.45 15.87
C VAL A 356 2.33 18.92 14.84
N VAL A 357 2.84 20.13 15.02
CA VAL A 357 3.92 20.71 14.23
C VAL A 357 5.18 20.66 15.08
N GLU A 358 6.15 19.87 14.67
CA GLU A 358 7.48 19.80 15.27
C GLU A 358 8.47 20.66 14.48
N LEU A 359 9.14 21.56 15.18
CA LEU A 359 10.15 22.46 14.63
C LEU A 359 11.51 22.08 15.20
N GLY A 360 12.34 21.46 14.39
CA GLY A 360 13.63 20.92 14.76
C GLY A 360 14.78 21.80 14.35
N ARG A 361 15.99 21.41 14.77
CA ARG A 361 17.25 22.11 14.46
C ARG A 361 17.61 22.11 12.97
N ASP A 362 16.99 21.23 12.18
CA ASP A 362 17.15 21.18 10.73
C ASP A 362 16.62 22.44 10.00
N LEU A 363 15.81 23.27 10.66
CA LEU A 363 15.35 24.55 10.12
C LEU A 363 16.39 25.68 10.25
N VAL A 364 17.41 25.48 11.07
CA VAL A 364 18.41 26.52 11.40
C VAL A 364 19.75 26.27 10.69
N GLN A 365 19.88 25.12 10.01
CA GLN A 365 21.04 24.72 9.20
C GLN A 365 20.82 25.03 7.72
#